data_d72e4905f5fd12091887d3d603adb8d7
#
_entry.id   d72e4905f5fd12091887d3d603adb8d7
#
_cell.length_a   1.000
_cell.length_b   1.000
_cell.length_c   1.000
_cell.angle_alpha   90.00
_cell.angle_beta   90.00
_cell.angle_gamma   90.00
#
_symmetry.space_group_name_H-M   'P 1'
#
loop_
_entity.id
_entity.type
_entity.pdbx_description
1 polymer ?
#
loop_
_entity_poly.entity_id
_entity_poly.type
_entity_poly.pdbx_seq_one_letter_code
_entity_poly.pdbx_strand_id
1 'polypeptide(L)'
;MAGKQHVFIVGSKGIPASYGGFETFVEKLTQYKKSPRIQYHVAVLSDHTGEYMHNGARCFCVKAPDIGSAKAVYYDGAALDAGIAYCKKHPEIRRPIFYVLACRIGPFIPYYRKQIHALGGKLFVNPDGHEWKRAKWNAAIRRYWKHSEKGMVRNADLLVCDSKNIEKYIRKEYAKYKPKTTFIAYGSESSPSVLDDKEEIWLHWCQEHHVTPGDYYLVVGRFVPENNYETMIREFMRAKTEKSFVLVTNVSDKFLAELEKKTGFGSDRRINFVGTVYDQELLKKIRENAYGYFHGHEVGGTNPSLLEALSLTKLNLLLGVGFNREVAGKAALYWSKKPGSLAGLIEKADAMTQEEIEAYGEKAKARIQSAYTWDSIVEKYEKLFLEDK
;
A
#
# COMPACT_ATOMS: atom_id res chain seq x y z
N MET A 1 8.28 -36.80 -7.70
CA MET A 1 8.04 -35.38 -7.97
C MET A 1 8.39 -34.60 -6.72
N ALA A 2 9.15 -33.51 -6.82
CA ALA A 2 9.40 -32.65 -5.66
C ALA A 2 8.07 -32.07 -5.20
N GLY A 3 7.75 -32.19 -3.89
CA GLY A 3 6.53 -31.65 -3.32
C GLY A 3 6.43 -30.13 -3.52
N LYS A 4 5.20 -29.58 -3.54
CA LYS A 4 4.97 -28.15 -3.63
C LYS A 4 5.50 -27.42 -2.38
N GLN A 5 5.99 -26.19 -2.55
CA GLN A 5 6.26 -25.28 -1.46
C GLN A 5 4.93 -24.65 -0.99
N HIS A 6 4.57 -24.90 0.25
CA HIS A 6 3.34 -24.36 0.86
C HIS A 6 3.65 -23.07 1.58
N VAL A 7 2.91 -22.00 1.24
CA VAL A 7 3.05 -20.65 1.81
C VAL A 7 1.72 -20.22 2.43
N PHE A 8 1.70 -20.06 3.75
CA PHE A 8 0.54 -19.60 4.52
C PHE A 8 0.65 -18.09 4.73
N ILE A 9 -0.30 -17.33 4.18
CA ILE A 9 -0.33 -15.87 4.25
C ILE A 9 -1.36 -15.45 5.30
N VAL A 10 -0.90 -14.70 6.30
CA VAL A 10 -1.68 -14.23 7.45
C VAL A 10 -1.50 -12.73 7.60
N GLY A 11 -2.55 -12.02 8.07
CA GLY A 11 -2.46 -10.60 8.38
C GLY A 11 -3.10 -9.68 7.34
N SER A 12 -3.68 -10.21 6.26
CA SER A 12 -4.66 -9.49 5.43
C SER A 12 -6.08 -9.90 5.83
N LYS A 13 -7.10 -9.16 5.40
CA LYS A 13 -8.50 -9.59 5.56
C LYS A 13 -8.88 -10.72 4.61
N GLY A 14 -8.00 -11.06 3.67
CA GLY A 14 -8.17 -12.14 2.69
C GLY A 14 -8.41 -11.65 1.27
N ILE A 15 -8.71 -12.60 0.40
CA ILE A 15 -9.03 -12.42 -1.01
C ILE A 15 -10.35 -13.14 -1.35
N PRO A 16 -11.22 -12.64 -2.28
CA PRO A 16 -11.02 -11.47 -3.14
C PRO A 16 -10.84 -10.16 -2.37
N ALA A 17 -9.93 -9.33 -2.87
CA ALA A 17 -9.63 -8.05 -2.23
C ALA A 17 -10.76 -7.04 -2.46
N SER A 18 -11.35 -6.53 -1.38
CA SER A 18 -12.32 -5.43 -1.44
C SER A 18 -11.66 -4.06 -1.24
N TYR A 19 -10.76 -3.94 -0.26
CA TYR A 19 -10.06 -2.70 0.07
C TYR A 19 -8.87 -2.96 1.01
N GLY A 20 -7.73 -2.35 0.72
CA GLY A 20 -6.54 -2.36 1.59
C GLY A 20 -5.26 -2.77 0.84
N GLY A 21 -4.12 -2.26 1.30
CA GLY A 21 -2.83 -2.51 0.65
C GLY A 21 -2.40 -3.98 0.72
N PHE A 22 -2.60 -4.63 1.87
CA PHE A 22 -2.27 -6.04 2.01
C PHE A 22 -3.22 -6.95 1.24
N GLU A 23 -4.51 -6.63 1.23
CA GLU A 23 -5.51 -7.37 0.46
C GLU A 23 -5.18 -7.31 -1.03
N THR A 24 -4.93 -6.12 -1.57
CA THR A 24 -4.50 -5.92 -2.97
C THR A 24 -3.20 -6.67 -3.26
N PHE A 25 -2.22 -6.61 -2.35
CA PHE A 25 -0.96 -7.34 -2.51
C PHE A 25 -1.18 -8.85 -2.60
N VAL A 26 -1.98 -9.44 -1.70
CA VAL A 26 -2.24 -10.90 -1.70
C VAL A 26 -3.07 -11.31 -2.91
N GLU A 27 -4.06 -10.51 -3.31
CA GLU A 27 -4.83 -10.71 -4.54
C GLU A 27 -3.89 -10.81 -5.75
N LYS A 28 -3.03 -9.80 -5.93
CA LYS A 28 -2.10 -9.74 -7.06
C LYS A 28 -1.02 -10.82 -6.99
N LEU A 29 -0.50 -11.13 -5.81
CA LEU A 29 0.47 -12.21 -5.62
C LEU A 29 -0.10 -13.57 -6.08
N THR A 30 -1.39 -13.82 -5.80
CA THR A 30 -2.06 -15.07 -6.21
C THR A 30 -2.51 -15.04 -7.67
N GLN A 31 -3.01 -13.90 -8.16
CA GLN A 31 -3.45 -13.71 -9.54
C GLN A 31 -2.30 -13.84 -10.54
N TYR A 32 -1.16 -13.25 -10.25
CA TYR A 32 0.03 -13.25 -11.13
C TYR A 32 0.96 -14.44 -10.85
N LYS A 33 0.54 -15.42 -10.05
CA LYS A 33 1.32 -16.63 -9.77
C LYS A 33 1.70 -17.36 -11.06
N LYS A 34 3.00 -17.62 -11.25
CA LYS A 34 3.55 -18.34 -12.40
C LYS A 34 3.96 -19.78 -12.08
N SER A 35 4.53 -19.98 -10.88
CA SER A 35 5.10 -21.27 -10.54
C SER A 35 4.06 -22.29 -10.07
N PRO A 36 3.94 -23.47 -10.75
CA PRO A 36 3.10 -24.57 -10.27
C PRO A 36 3.66 -25.23 -8.99
N ARG A 37 4.91 -24.92 -8.63
CA ARG A 37 5.60 -25.49 -7.46
C ARG A 37 5.22 -24.81 -6.15
N ILE A 38 4.43 -23.73 -6.17
CA ILE A 38 3.96 -23.01 -4.99
C ILE A 38 2.46 -23.24 -4.82
N GLN A 39 2.06 -23.54 -3.57
CA GLN A 39 0.67 -23.55 -3.13
C GLN A 39 0.47 -22.48 -2.05
N TYR A 40 -0.32 -21.46 -2.36
CA TYR A 40 -0.71 -20.46 -1.39
C TYR A 40 -1.91 -20.91 -0.56
N HIS A 41 -1.87 -20.61 0.74
CA HIS A 41 -2.96 -20.73 1.69
C HIS A 41 -3.19 -19.36 2.31
N VAL A 42 -4.35 -18.76 2.06
CA VAL A 42 -4.64 -17.39 2.49
C VAL A 42 -5.68 -17.39 3.59
N ALA A 43 -5.34 -16.80 4.74
CA ALA A 43 -6.30 -16.58 5.81
C ALA A 43 -7.29 -15.47 5.41
N VAL A 44 -8.57 -15.70 5.65
CA VAL A 44 -9.66 -14.79 5.33
C VAL A 44 -10.44 -14.46 6.60
N LEU A 45 -10.53 -13.17 6.95
CA LEU A 45 -11.36 -12.71 8.05
C LEU A 45 -12.84 -12.83 7.65
N SER A 46 -13.58 -13.66 8.39
CA SER A 46 -14.97 -13.96 8.09
C SER A 46 -15.80 -14.03 9.38
N ASP A 47 -17.13 -14.04 9.24
CA ASP A 47 -18.10 -14.34 10.29
C ASP A 47 -18.41 -15.83 10.41
N HIS A 48 -17.92 -16.65 9.45
CA HIS A 48 -18.09 -18.09 9.41
C HIS A 48 -16.75 -18.81 9.23
N THR A 49 -16.75 -20.10 9.43
CA THR A 49 -15.63 -21.01 9.09
C THR A 49 -15.94 -21.69 7.76
N GLY A 50 -14.88 -21.98 6.99
CA GLY A 50 -15.03 -22.62 5.68
C GLY A 50 -13.76 -22.44 4.86
N GLU A 51 -13.78 -22.99 3.66
CA GLU A 51 -12.68 -22.92 2.72
C GLU A 51 -13.22 -22.76 1.31
N TYR A 52 -12.46 -22.06 0.47
CA TYR A 52 -12.73 -21.94 -0.96
C TYR A 52 -11.44 -21.73 -1.74
N MET A 53 -11.54 -21.83 -3.05
CA MET A 53 -10.40 -21.58 -3.95
C MET A 53 -10.58 -20.22 -4.63
N HIS A 54 -9.51 -19.41 -4.66
CA HIS A 54 -9.46 -18.16 -5.39
C HIS A 54 -8.06 -17.96 -5.98
N ASN A 55 -7.96 -17.63 -7.26
CA ASN A 55 -6.69 -17.53 -8.00
C ASN A 55 -5.74 -18.75 -7.79
N GLY A 56 -6.30 -19.95 -7.63
CA GLY A 56 -5.54 -21.16 -7.32
C GLY A 56 -4.93 -21.23 -5.91
N ALA A 57 -5.25 -20.27 -5.04
CA ALA A 57 -4.94 -20.29 -3.62
C ALA A 57 -6.07 -20.93 -2.82
N ARG A 58 -5.74 -21.72 -1.79
CA ARG A 58 -6.69 -22.18 -0.78
C ARG A 58 -6.94 -21.03 0.20
N CYS A 59 -8.15 -20.53 0.24
CA CYS A 59 -8.61 -19.52 1.20
C CYS A 59 -9.31 -20.22 2.37
N PHE A 60 -8.87 -19.96 3.59
CA PHE A 60 -9.49 -20.53 4.79
C PHE A 60 -10.04 -19.42 5.70
N CYS A 61 -11.34 -19.53 5.99
CA CYS A 61 -12.09 -18.55 6.75
C CYS A 61 -11.81 -18.66 8.25
N VAL A 62 -11.48 -17.54 8.86
CA VAL A 62 -11.17 -17.45 10.29
C VAL A 62 -12.10 -16.43 10.94
N LYS A 63 -12.87 -16.92 11.95
CA LYS A 63 -13.73 -16.05 12.76
C LYS A 63 -12.91 -15.25 13.76
N ALA A 64 -13.27 -13.98 13.92
CA ALA A 64 -12.73 -13.16 14.99
C ALA A 64 -13.87 -12.40 15.69
N PRO A 65 -13.90 -12.41 17.02
CA PRO A 65 -14.90 -11.66 17.79
C PRO A 65 -14.74 -10.16 17.56
N ASP A 66 -15.83 -9.42 17.73
CA ASP A 66 -15.78 -7.96 17.64
C ASP A 66 -15.31 -7.34 18.96
N ILE A 67 -14.00 -7.30 19.12
CA ILE A 67 -13.28 -6.79 20.29
C ILE A 67 -12.49 -5.52 19.94
N GLY A 68 -13.04 -4.71 19.04
CA GLY A 68 -12.45 -3.44 18.63
C GLY A 68 -11.04 -3.59 18.04
N SER A 69 -10.08 -2.76 18.49
CA SER A 69 -8.69 -2.77 17.96
C SER A 69 -7.92 -4.08 18.20
N ALA A 70 -8.32 -4.90 19.17
CA ALA A 70 -7.70 -6.20 19.45
C ALA A 70 -8.12 -7.29 18.45
N LYS A 71 -9.20 -7.07 17.68
CA LYS A 71 -9.71 -8.01 16.66
C LYS A 71 -8.63 -8.49 15.69
N ALA A 72 -7.79 -7.56 15.20
CA ALA A 72 -6.73 -7.89 14.26
C ALA A 72 -5.63 -8.77 14.89
N VAL A 73 -5.30 -8.55 16.17
CA VAL A 73 -4.32 -9.35 16.91
C VAL A 73 -4.86 -10.77 17.12
N TYR A 74 -6.12 -10.88 17.54
CA TYR A 74 -6.80 -12.18 17.71
C TYR A 74 -6.86 -12.94 16.38
N TYR A 75 -7.29 -12.26 15.31
CA TYR A 75 -7.41 -12.86 13.99
C TYR A 75 -6.08 -13.43 13.49
N ASP A 76 -4.99 -12.67 13.58
CA ASP A 76 -3.67 -13.13 13.13
C ASP A 76 -3.22 -14.38 13.92
N GLY A 77 -3.47 -14.42 15.23
CA GLY A 77 -3.20 -15.59 16.06
C GLY A 77 -4.03 -16.81 15.65
N ALA A 78 -5.34 -16.65 15.55
CA ALA A 78 -6.24 -17.73 15.15
C ALA A 78 -5.93 -18.27 13.73
N ALA A 79 -5.50 -17.38 12.82
CA ALA A 79 -5.09 -17.76 11.48
C ALA A 79 -3.80 -18.59 11.49
N LEU A 80 -2.83 -18.25 12.35
CA LEU A 80 -1.63 -19.07 12.55
C LEU A 80 -1.97 -20.43 13.15
N ASP A 81 -2.84 -20.48 14.17
CA ASP A 81 -3.30 -21.75 14.77
C ASP A 81 -3.96 -22.64 13.74
N ALA A 82 -4.85 -22.10 12.90
CA ALA A 82 -5.51 -22.83 11.82
C ALA A 82 -4.50 -23.39 10.78
N GLY A 83 -3.54 -22.56 10.35
CA GLY A 83 -2.49 -22.98 9.42
C GLY A 83 -1.59 -24.07 9.98
N ILE A 84 -1.17 -23.94 11.25
CA ILE A 84 -0.36 -24.94 11.96
C ILE A 84 -1.14 -26.25 12.13
N ALA A 85 -2.42 -26.17 12.52
CA ALA A 85 -3.28 -27.35 12.64
C ALA A 85 -3.48 -28.07 11.30
N TYR A 86 -3.61 -27.29 10.21
CA TYR A 86 -3.67 -27.85 8.85
C TYR A 86 -2.38 -28.62 8.51
N CYS A 87 -1.20 -28.04 8.73
CA CYS A 87 0.07 -28.73 8.49
C CYS A 87 0.21 -30.01 9.32
N LYS A 88 -0.26 -30.03 10.58
CA LYS A 88 -0.24 -31.23 11.43
C LYS A 88 -1.13 -32.36 10.89
N LYS A 89 -2.22 -32.03 10.21
CA LYS A 89 -3.13 -32.98 9.55
C LYS A 89 -2.63 -33.44 8.17
N HIS A 90 -1.66 -32.73 7.60
CA HIS A 90 -1.10 -32.93 6.26
C HIS A 90 0.43 -33.11 6.33
N PRO A 91 0.93 -34.27 6.80
CA PRO A 91 2.36 -34.50 7.01
C PRO A 91 3.19 -34.50 5.71
N GLU A 92 2.54 -34.58 4.56
CA GLU A 92 3.15 -34.37 3.24
C GLU A 92 3.62 -32.93 3.04
N ILE A 93 3.08 -31.95 3.77
CA ILE A 93 3.53 -30.55 3.77
C ILE A 93 4.84 -30.46 4.54
N ARG A 94 5.92 -30.34 3.81
CA ARG A 94 7.25 -30.23 4.40
C ARG A 94 7.76 -28.79 4.29
N ARG A 95 8.39 -28.28 5.36
CA ARG A 95 9.00 -26.94 5.43
C ARG A 95 8.05 -25.81 5.00
N PRO A 96 6.83 -25.72 5.59
CA PRO A 96 5.91 -24.64 5.22
C PRO A 96 6.50 -23.27 5.56
N ILE A 97 6.21 -22.27 4.74
CA ILE A 97 6.51 -20.89 5.04
C ILE A 97 5.24 -20.22 5.58
N PHE A 98 5.33 -19.61 6.75
CA PHE A 98 4.29 -18.74 7.29
C PHE A 98 4.70 -17.28 7.06
N TYR A 99 3.99 -16.60 6.18
CA TYR A 99 4.25 -15.21 5.84
C TYR A 99 3.23 -14.30 6.51
N VAL A 100 3.68 -13.60 7.56
CA VAL A 100 2.83 -12.73 8.38
C VAL A 100 2.98 -11.28 7.92
N LEU A 101 1.85 -10.66 7.59
CA LEU A 101 1.77 -9.27 7.13
C LEU A 101 1.47 -8.35 8.32
N ALA A 102 2.34 -7.39 8.55
CA ALA A 102 2.39 -6.46 9.69
C ALA A 102 2.87 -7.09 11.01
N CYS A 103 3.24 -6.20 11.93
CA CYS A 103 3.84 -6.56 13.22
C CYS A 103 2.84 -6.52 14.38
N ARG A 104 1.65 -7.20 14.25
CA ARG A 104 0.56 -7.09 15.24
C ARG A 104 0.72 -7.98 16.47
N ILE A 105 1.33 -9.16 16.31
CA ILE A 105 1.31 -10.25 17.29
C ILE A 105 2.67 -10.50 17.96
N GLY A 106 3.54 -9.48 18.02
CA GLY A 106 4.89 -9.60 18.57
C GLY A 106 5.00 -10.24 19.96
N PRO A 107 4.12 -9.95 20.93
CA PRO A 107 4.13 -10.63 22.23
C PRO A 107 3.91 -12.15 22.16
N PHE A 108 3.17 -12.63 21.16
CA PHE A 108 2.79 -14.04 21.01
C PHE A 108 3.67 -14.79 19.99
N ILE A 109 4.42 -14.07 19.17
CA ILE A 109 5.18 -14.66 18.05
C ILE A 109 6.24 -15.69 18.47
N PRO A 110 6.88 -15.63 19.66
CA PRO A 110 7.81 -16.66 20.09
C PRO A 110 7.15 -18.07 20.19
N TYR A 111 5.88 -18.10 20.64
CA TYR A 111 5.10 -19.34 20.69
C TYR A 111 4.85 -19.88 19.28
N TYR A 112 4.37 -19.06 18.37
CA TYR A 112 4.09 -19.47 16.99
C TYR A 112 5.37 -19.88 16.25
N ARG A 113 6.47 -19.16 16.42
CA ARG A 113 7.76 -19.54 15.85
C ARG A 113 8.17 -20.94 16.26
N LYS A 114 8.05 -21.28 17.56
CA LYS A 114 8.36 -22.63 18.07
C LYS A 114 7.50 -23.70 17.38
N GLN A 115 6.21 -23.46 17.23
CA GLN A 115 5.29 -24.39 16.54
C GLN A 115 5.63 -24.56 15.05
N ILE A 116 5.92 -23.44 14.36
CA ILE A 116 6.30 -23.46 12.94
C ILE A 116 7.62 -24.21 12.74
N HIS A 117 8.61 -23.96 13.57
CA HIS A 117 9.90 -24.65 13.52
C HIS A 117 9.76 -26.16 13.83
N ALA A 118 8.84 -26.56 14.71
CA ALA A 118 8.54 -27.97 14.97
C ALA A 118 7.98 -28.70 13.73
N LEU A 119 7.39 -27.98 12.77
CA LEU A 119 6.99 -28.47 11.45
C LEU A 119 8.12 -28.45 10.41
N GLY A 120 9.33 -28.06 10.80
CA GLY A 120 10.44 -27.78 9.88
C GLY A 120 10.23 -26.50 9.04
N GLY A 121 9.21 -25.70 9.37
CA GLY A 121 8.82 -24.50 8.63
C GLY A 121 9.63 -23.26 9.00
N LYS A 122 9.34 -22.15 8.31
CA LYS A 122 9.96 -20.84 8.51
C LYS A 122 8.92 -19.74 8.68
N LEU A 123 9.28 -18.76 9.50
CA LEU A 123 8.46 -17.57 9.76
C LEU A 123 9.03 -16.37 9.00
N PHE A 124 8.32 -15.95 7.96
CA PHE A 124 8.61 -14.70 7.25
C PHE A 124 7.66 -13.60 7.73
N VAL A 125 8.14 -12.37 7.80
CA VAL A 125 7.34 -11.23 8.26
C VAL A 125 7.54 -10.04 7.32
N ASN A 126 6.44 -9.43 6.89
CA ASN A 126 6.46 -8.08 6.34
C ASN A 126 6.30 -7.10 7.51
N PRO A 127 7.29 -6.26 7.82
CA PRO A 127 7.23 -5.39 8.99
C PRO A 127 6.27 -4.20 8.83
N ASP A 128 5.68 -3.99 7.64
CA ASP A 128 4.91 -2.78 7.31
C ASP A 128 5.74 -1.49 7.50
N GLY A 129 5.11 -0.34 7.53
CA GLY A 129 5.77 0.96 7.62
C GLY A 129 5.44 1.75 8.88
N HIS A 130 6.20 1.59 9.96
CA HIS A 130 6.13 2.46 11.17
C HIS A 130 4.70 2.64 11.73
N GLU A 131 3.88 1.57 11.83
CA GLU A 131 2.48 1.67 12.28
C GLU A 131 2.35 2.45 13.61
N TRP A 132 3.35 2.35 14.48
CA TRP A 132 3.41 3.07 15.75
C TRP A 132 3.52 4.61 15.61
N LYS A 133 3.86 5.13 14.43
CA LYS A 133 3.89 6.58 14.15
C LYS A 133 2.54 7.14 13.70
N ARG A 134 1.56 6.30 13.37
CA ARG A 134 0.29 6.79 12.83
C ARG A 134 -0.48 7.62 13.83
N ALA A 135 -1.01 8.75 13.37
CA ALA A 135 -1.71 9.74 14.20
C ALA A 135 -2.98 9.18 14.86
N LYS A 136 -3.64 8.20 14.23
CA LYS A 136 -4.86 7.56 14.75
C LYS A 136 -4.69 6.83 16.09
N TRP A 137 -3.46 6.51 16.50
CA TRP A 137 -3.19 5.74 17.69
C TRP A 137 -2.84 6.62 18.90
N ASN A 138 -3.45 6.33 20.04
CA ASN A 138 -3.05 6.93 21.32
C ASN A 138 -1.68 6.41 21.79
N ALA A 139 -1.12 7.01 22.83
CA ALA A 139 0.23 6.69 23.32
C ALA A 139 0.38 5.23 23.77
N ALA A 140 -0.64 4.64 24.41
CA ALA A 140 -0.60 3.24 24.86
C ALA A 140 -0.55 2.28 23.68
N ILE A 141 -1.40 2.51 22.66
CA ILE A 141 -1.43 1.69 21.43
C ILE A 141 -0.13 1.85 20.64
N ARG A 142 0.43 3.07 20.56
CA ARG A 142 1.74 3.29 19.90
C ARG A 142 2.86 2.52 20.59
N ARG A 143 2.85 2.47 21.93
CA ARG A 143 3.82 1.69 22.72
C ARG A 143 3.65 0.19 22.47
N TYR A 144 2.42 -0.30 22.41
CA TYR A 144 2.13 -1.69 22.03
C TYR A 144 2.70 -2.01 20.64
N TRP A 145 2.42 -1.20 19.63
CA TRP A 145 2.92 -1.40 18.27
C TRP A 145 4.45 -1.44 18.21
N LYS A 146 5.13 -0.51 18.90
CA LYS A 146 6.61 -0.50 18.94
C LYS A 146 7.17 -1.73 19.63
N HIS A 147 6.53 -2.19 20.71
CA HIS A 147 6.90 -3.43 21.40
C HIS A 147 6.64 -4.65 20.53
N SER A 148 5.52 -4.70 19.85
CA SER A 148 5.13 -5.78 18.95
C SER A 148 6.08 -5.86 17.75
N GLU A 149 6.41 -4.74 17.11
CA GLU A 149 7.42 -4.68 16.03
C GLU A 149 8.75 -5.30 16.47
N LYS A 150 9.24 -4.93 17.66
CA LYS A 150 10.46 -5.52 18.23
C LYS A 150 10.35 -7.04 18.40
N GLY A 151 9.22 -7.54 18.89
CA GLY A 151 8.95 -8.96 19.04
C GLY A 151 8.99 -9.71 17.71
N MET A 152 8.28 -9.18 16.71
CA MET A 152 8.24 -9.75 15.36
C MET A 152 9.63 -9.77 14.71
N VAL A 153 10.34 -8.65 14.73
CA VAL A 153 11.69 -8.53 14.15
C VAL A 153 12.69 -9.50 14.79
N ARG A 154 12.63 -9.65 16.11
CA ARG A 154 13.52 -10.57 16.84
C ARG A 154 13.29 -12.04 16.48
N ASN A 155 12.07 -12.41 16.15
CA ASN A 155 11.67 -13.80 15.97
C ASN A 155 11.46 -14.22 14.51
N ALA A 156 11.45 -13.31 13.56
CA ALA A 156 11.37 -13.63 12.14
C ALA A 156 12.63 -14.37 11.67
N ASP A 157 12.46 -15.39 10.84
CA ASP A 157 13.56 -16.04 10.12
C ASP A 157 14.00 -15.17 8.95
N LEU A 158 13.06 -14.43 8.36
CA LEU A 158 13.32 -13.42 7.32
C LEU A 158 12.30 -12.29 7.40
N LEU A 159 12.75 -11.06 7.26
CA LEU A 159 11.92 -9.88 7.10
C LEU A 159 11.90 -9.46 5.64
N VAL A 160 10.71 -9.47 5.03
CA VAL A 160 10.49 -9.03 3.65
C VAL A 160 9.95 -7.60 3.69
N CYS A 161 10.85 -6.65 3.52
CA CYS A 161 10.51 -5.22 3.57
C CYS A 161 10.02 -4.74 2.20
N ASP A 162 8.96 -3.96 2.19
CA ASP A 162 8.38 -3.39 0.96
C ASP A 162 9.08 -2.10 0.50
N SER A 163 10.02 -1.59 1.29
CA SER A 163 10.83 -0.40 1.00
C SER A 163 12.25 -0.57 1.54
N LYS A 164 13.25 -0.10 0.78
CA LYS A 164 14.65 -0.02 1.23
C LYS A 164 14.81 0.88 2.45
N ASN A 165 13.98 1.91 2.57
CA ASN A 165 13.97 2.78 3.75
C ASN A 165 13.49 2.02 4.99
N ILE A 166 12.48 1.17 4.87
CA ILE A 166 12.03 0.28 5.96
C ILE A 166 13.11 -0.76 6.27
N GLU A 167 13.71 -1.38 5.27
CA GLU A 167 14.82 -2.31 5.48
C GLU A 167 15.99 -1.65 6.25
N LYS A 168 16.40 -0.45 5.81
CA LYS A 168 17.45 0.33 6.49
C LYS A 168 17.08 0.68 7.93
N TYR A 169 15.83 1.06 8.18
CA TYR A 169 15.32 1.32 9.51
C TYR A 169 15.39 0.07 10.39
N ILE A 170 14.87 -1.06 9.92
CA ILE A 170 14.89 -2.35 10.65
C ILE A 170 16.32 -2.76 10.98
N ARG A 171 17.22 -2.71 10.03
CA ARG A 171 18.64 -3.06 10.23
C ARG A 171 19.33 -2.15 11.26
N LYS A 172 19.00 -0.85 11.26
CA LYS A 172 19.58 0.12 12.19
C LYS A 172 18.98 0.02 13.59
N GLU A 173 17.66 0.07 13.69
CA GLU A 173 16.92 0.11 14.95
C GLU A 173 17.07 -1.19 15.75
N TYR A 174 17.12 -2.31 15.04
CA TYR A 174 17.18 -3.64 15.63
C TYR A 174 18.52 -4.36 15.40
N ALA A 175 19.59 -3.61 15.16
CA ALA A 175 20.94 -4.13 14.86
C ALA A 175 21.42 -5.21 15.83
N LYS A 176 21.10 -5.07 17.13
CA LYS A 176 21.47 -6.04 18.17
C LYS A 176 20.89 -7.44 17.98
N TYR A 177 19.79 -7.58 17.21
CA TYR A 177 19.16 -8.87 16.91
C TYR A 177 19.66 -9.48 15.59
N LYS A 178 20.50 -8.73 14.84
CA LYS A 178 21.04 -9.14 13.52
C LYS A 178 19.94 -9.65 12.58
N PRO A 179 18.85 -8.88 12.35
CA PRO A 179 17.72 -9.35 11.57
C PRO A 179 18.13 -9.68 10.15
N LYS A 180 17.70 -10.84 9.63
CA LYS A 180 17.80 -11.14 8.20
C LYS A 180 16.71 -10.38 7.46
N THR A 181 17.07 -9.64 6.44
CA THR A 181 16.14 -8.79 5.68
C THR A 181 16.34 -8.97 4.20
N THR A 182 15.27 -8.79 3.44
CA THR A 182 15.28 -8.62 1.99
C THR A 182 14.29 -7.54 1.60
N PHE A 183 14.50 -6.93 0.44
CA PHE A 183 13.61 -5.91 -0.11
C PHE A 183 12.86 -6.45 -1.31
N ILE A 184 11.54 -6.46 -1.23
CA ILE A 184 10.64 -6.70 -2.36
C ILE A 184 9.49 -5.71 -2.25
N ALA A 185 9.40 -4.77 -3.17
CA ALA A 185 8.34 -3.75 -3.21
C ALA A 185 6.97 -4.33 -3.56
N TYR A 186 5.92 -3.51 -3.49
CA TYR A 186 4.65 -3.79 -4.13
C TYR A 186 4.71 -3.51 -5.63
N GLY A 187 3.81 -4.14 -6.37
CA GLY A 187 3.66 -3.92 -7.79
C GLY A 187 2.57 -2.89 -8.13
N SER A 188 2.54 -2.51 -9.38
CA SER A 188 1.48 -1.71 -9.99
C SER A 188 1.08 -2.30 -11.33
N GLU A 189 -0.18 -2.09 -11.69
CA GLU A 189 -0.63 -2.23 -13.07
C GLU A 189 -0.29 -0.94 -13.82
N SER A 190 0.32 -1.07 -14.97
CA SER A 190 0.71 0.07 -15.81
C SER A 190 -0.17 0.21 -17.07
N SER A 191 -1.23 -0.61 -17.17
CA SER A 191 -2.17 -0.54 -18.28
C SER A 191 -3.05 0.70 -18.18
N PRO A 192 -3.22 1.45 -19.27
CA PRO A 192 -4.18 2.54 -19.33
C PRO A 192 -5.60 2.08 -19.00
N SER A 193 -6.49 3.04 -18.75
CA SER A 193 -7.92 2.78 -18.66
C SER A 193 -8.44 2.24 -20.00
N VAL A 194 -9.38 1.31 -19.93
CA VAL A 194 -10.10 0.84 -21.12
C VAL A 194 -11.22 1.80 -21.54
N LEU A 195 -11.56 2.78 -20.71
CA LEU A 195 -12.56 3.80 -21.02
C LEU A 195 -12.00 4.80 -22.04
N ASP A 196 -12.72 5.03 -23.11
CA ASP A 196 -12.37 6.12 -24.02
C ASP A 196 -12.87 7.50 -23.51
N ASP A 197 -12.60 8.57 -24.27
CA ASP A 197 -12.97 9.93 -23.86
C ASP A 197 -14.47 10.23 -24.01
N LYS A 198 -15.24 9.34 -24.67
CA LYS A 198 -16.67 9.48 -24.92
C LYS A 198 -17.52 8.59 -24.04
N GLU A 199 -16.90 7.76 -23.19
CA GLU A 199 -17.63 6.89 -22.28
C GLU A 199 -18.52 7.68 -21.33
N GLU A 200 -19.79 7.29 -21.22
CA GLU A 200 -20.81 8.00 -20.45
C GLU A 200 -20.41 8.17 -18.97
N ILE A 201 -19.84 7.13 -18.36
CA ILE A 201 -19.39 7.17 -16.97
C ILE A 201 -18.30 8.24 -16.74
N TRP A 202 -17.39 8.41 -17.69
CA TRP A 202 -16.34 9.44 -17.63
C TRP A 202 -16.91 10.83 -17.82
N LEU A 203 -17.74 11.03 -18.84
CA LEU A 203 -18.37 12.32 -19.13
C LEU A 203 -19.28 12.78 -17.99
N HIS A 204 -20.09 11.86 -17.46
CA HIS A 204 -20.96 12.12 -16.30
C HIS A 204 -20.17 12.53 -15.08
N TRP A 205 -19.07 11.81 -14.76
CA TRP A 205 -18.21 12.14 -13.63
C TRP A 205 -17.58 13.54 -13.78
N CYS A 206 -17.08 13.89 -14.98
CA CYS A 206 -16.55 15.22 -15.26
C CYS A 206 -17.59 16.32 -15.06
N GLN A 207 -18.82 16.09 -15.54
CA GLN A 207 -19.93 17.03 -15.41
C GLN A 207 -20.38 17.19 -13.96
N GLU A 208 -20.57 16.10 -13.24
CA GLU A 208 -21.01 16.07 -11.85
C GLU A 208 -20.04 16.84 -10.93
N HIS A 209 -18.76 16.66 -11.16
CA HIS A 209 -17.71 17.26 -10.32
C HIS A 209 -17.10 18.53 -10.89
N HIS A 210 -17.65 19.05 -12.00
CA HIS A 210 -17.15 20.26 -12.69
C HIS A 210 -15.64 20.21 -12.98
N VAL A 211 -15.17 19.05 -13.48
CA VAL A 211 -13.75 18.78 -13.77
C VAL A 211 -13.50 18.84 -15.28
N THR A 212 -12.50 19.60 -15.69
CA THR A 212 -12.05 19.66 -17.08
C THR A 212 -10.84 18.73 -17.27
N PRO A 213 -10.88 17.74 -18.18
CA PRO A 213 -9.75 16.88 -18.48
C PRO A 213 -8.49 17.67 -18.83
N GLY A 214 -7.35 17.32 -18.24
CA GLY A 214 -6.07 18.00 -18.43
C GLY A 214 -5.88 19.28 -17.61
N ASP A 215 -6.90 19.74 -16.87
CA ASP A 215 -6.89 21.03 -16.19
C ASP A 215 -7.09 20.92 -14.66
N TYR A 216 -6.58 19.86 -14.07
CA TYR A 216 -6.64 19.67 -12.62
C TYR A 216 -5.43 18.96 -12.05
N TYR A 217 -5.05 19.33 -10.83
CA TYR A 217 -4.19 18.57 -9.96
C TYR A 217 -5.03 17.55 -9.18
N LEU A 218 -4.49 16.34 -8.99
CA LEU A 218 -5.20 15.23 -8.38
C LEU A 218 -4.48 14.76 -7.12
N VAL A 219 -5.22 14.39 -6.10
CA VAL A 219 -4.76 13.51 -5.02
C VAL A 219 -5.71 12.34 -4.84
N VAL A 220 -5.17 11.13 -4.68
CA VAL A 220 -5.95 9.92 -4.37
C VAL A 220 -5.38 9.27 -3.12
N GLY A 221 -6.18 9.12 -2.08
CA GLY A 221 -5.70 8.49 -0.86
C GLY A 221 -6.66 8.60 0.32
N ARG A 222 -6.29 7.96 1.43
CA ARG A 222 -7.08 8.04 2.67
C ARG A 222 -7.03 9.45 3.26
N PHE A 223 -8.17 9.92 3.75
CA PHE A 223 -8.30 11.24 4.36
C PHE A 223 -7.81 11.23 5.81
N VAL A 224 -6.49 11.29 5.98
CA VAL A 224 -5.81 11.22 7.29
C VAL A 224 -4.72 12.27 7.40
N PRO A 225 -4.41 12.78 8.60
CA PRO A 225 -3.43 13.87 8.80
C PRO A 225 -2.04 13.56 8.25
N GLU A 226 -1.56 12.32 8.37
CA GLU A 226 -0.25 11.89 7.88
C GLU A 226 -0.10 11.91 6.35
N ASN A 227 -1.18 12.13 5.61
CA ASN A 227 -1.16 12.35 4.17
C ASN A 227 -1.06 13.83 3.78
N ASN A 228 -0.91 14.73 4.78
CA ASN A 228 -0.62 16.15 4.62
C ASN A 228 -1.63 16.95 3.79
N TYR A 229 -2.92 16.60 3.87
CA TYR A 229 -3.98 17.35 3.17
C TYR A 229 -3.99 18.82 3.55
N GLU A 230 -3.80 19.18 4.83
CA GLU A 230 -3.73 20.57 5.27
C GLU A 230 -2.62 21.35 4.53
N THR A 231 -1.43 20.77 4.42
CA THR A 231 -0.32 21.40 3.70
C THR A 231 -0.63 21.56 2.23
N MET A 232 -1.13 20.50 1.56
CA MET A 232 -1.46 20.54 0.13
C MET A 232 -2.53 21.59 -0.16
N ILE A 233 -3.59 21.66 0.64
CA ILE A 233 -4.67 22.66 0.50
C ILE A 233 -4.13 24.08 0.68
N ARG A 234 -3.41 24.36 1.77
CA ARG A 234 -2.83 25.71 2.03
C ARG A 234 -1.91 26.17 0.91
N GLU A 235 -1.07 25.28 0.44
CA GLU A 235 -0.10 25.61 -0.61
C GLU A 235 -0.79 25.78 -1.97
N PHE A 236 -1.83 24.96 -2.26
CA PHE A 236 -2.64 25.13 -3.46
C PHE A 236 -3.39 26.48 -3.47
N MET A 237 -4.04 26.84 -2.36
CA MET A 237 -4.72 28.15 -2.22
C MET A 237 -3.75 29.34 -2.41
N ARG A 238 -2.47 29.15 -2.03
CA ARG A 238 -1.42 30.18 -2.21
C ARG A 238 -0.93 30.28 -3.65
N ALA A 239 -0.96 29.19 -4.40
CA ALA A 239 -0.43 29.14 -5.77
C ALA A 239 -1.30 29.92 -6.74
N LYS A 240 -0.64 30.64 -7.67
CA LYS A 240 -1.28 31.33 -8.78
C LYS A 240 -1.53 30.37 -9.92
N THR A 241 -2.52 29.49 -9.77
CA THR A 241 -2.95 28.51 -10.78
C THR A 241 -4.43 28.69 -11.07
N GLU A 242 -4.83 28.53 -12.32
CA GLU A 242 -6.25 28.50 -12.72
C GLU A 242 -6.84 27.08 -12.67
N LYS A 243 -5.99 26.06 -12.53
CA LYS A 243 -6.40 24.65 -12.50
C LYS A 243 -7.14 24.31 -11.20
N SER A 244 -7.97 23.26 -11.29
CA SER A 244 -8.67 22.74 -10.12
C SER A 244 -7.77 21.80 -9.28
N PHE A 245 -8.11 21.63 -8.01
CA PHE A 245 -7.54 20.59 -7.15
C PHE A 245 -8.61 19.57 -6.79
N VAL A 246 -8.50 18.39 -7.36
CA VAL A 246 -9.45 17.28 -7.21
C VAL A 246 -8.96 16.30 -6.16
N LEU A 247 -9.78 16.05 -5.14
CA LEU A 247 -9.45 15.17 -4.02
C LEU A 247 -10.35 13.92 -4.04
N VAL A 248 -9.82 12.81 -4.52
CA VAL A 248 -10.48 11.51 -4.48
C VAL A 248 -10.15 10.84 -3.15
N THR A 249 -11.09 10.94 -2.21
CA THR A 249 -10.87 10.46 -0.84
C THR A 249 -12.17 10.15 -0.11
N ASN A 250 -12.11 9.23 0.85
CA ASN A 250 -13.22 8.97 1.75
C ASN A 250 -13.22 10.04 2.86
N VAL A 251 -14.07 11.04 2.70
CA VAL A 251 -14.14 12.20 3.60
C VAL A 251 -14.66 11.79 4.98
N SER A 252 -13.98 12.22 6.02
CA SER A 252 -14.45 12.17 7.41
C SER A 252 -14.91 13.57 7.82
N ASP A 253 -16.20 13.71 8.19
CA ASP A 253 -16.80 15.00 8.54
C ASP A 253 -16.00 15.76 9.61
N LYS A 254 -15.54 15.04 10.63
CA LYS A 254 -14.72 15.63 11.70
C LYS A 254 -13.42 16.22 11.19
N PHE A 255 -12.70 15.49 10.36
CA PHE A 255 -11.41 15.95 9.83
C PHE A 255 -11.60 17.02 8.76
N LEU A 256 -12.68 16.93 7.97
CA LEU A 256 -13.05 17.98 7.01
C LEU A 256 -13.35 19.31 7.70
N ALA A 257 -14.19 19.28 8.74
CA ALA A 257 -14.50 20.49 9.52
C ALA A 257 -13.26 21.08 10.21
N GLU A 258 -12.34 20.24 10.69
CA GLU A 258 -11.06 20.69 11.23
C GLU A 258 -10.18 21.35 10.17
N LEU A 259 -10.11 20.78 8.96
CA LEU A 259 -9.37 21.35 7.83
C LEU A 259 -9.98 22.68 7.38
N GLU A 260 -11.30 22.75 7.27
CA GLU A 260 -12.01 23.98 6.91
C GLU A 260 -11.70 25.10 7.92
N LYS A 261 -11.84 24.80 9.21
CA LYS A 261 -11.51 25.75 10.28
C LYS A 261 -10.06 26.26 10.20
N LYS A 262 -9.12 25.40 9.79
CA LYS A 262 -7.70 25.75 9.69
C LYS A 262 -7.33 26.49 8.42
N THR A 263 -7.96 26.17 7.31
CA THR A 263 -7.52 26.62 5.98
C THR A 263 -8.49 27.60 5.31
N GLY A 264 -9.79 27.50 5.62
CA GLY A 264 -10.84 28.27 4.93
C GLY A 264 -11.01 27.85 3.47
N PHE A 265 -10.72 26.59 3.13
CA PHE A 265 -10.68 26.12 1.74
C PHE A 265 -12.01 26.22 1.01
N GLY A 266 -13.13 26.21 1.72
CA GLY A 266 -14.47 26.38 1.14
C GLY A 266 -14.68 27.72 0.41
N SER A 267 -13.81 28.71 0.65
CA SER A 267 -13.79 29.96 -0.11
C SER A 267 -13.09 29.86 -1.47
N ASP A 268 -12.32 28.80 -1.72
CA ASP A 268 -11.58 28.58 -2.97
C ASP A 268 -12.33 27.56 -3.86
N ARG A 269 -13.03 28.06 -4.86
CA ARG A 269 -13.85 27.25 -5.78
C ARG A 269 -13.05 26.25 -6.63
N ARG A 270 -11.72 26.34 -6.62
CA ARG A 270 -10.85 25.40 -7.34
C ARG A 270 -10.69 24.07 -6.60
N ILE A 271 -11.08 23.98 -5.32
CA ILE A 271 -10.87 22.80 -4.47
C ILE A 271 -12.12 21.92 -4.48
N ASN A 272 -12.02 20.72 -5.05
CA ASN A 272 -13.12 19.80 -5.27
C ASN A 272 -12.92 18.48 -4.54
N PHE A 273 -13.71 18.20 -3.49
CA PHE A 273 -13.80 16.90 -2.86
C PHE A 273 -14.84 16.06 -3.59
N VAL A 274 -14.40 15.05 -4.34
CA VAL A 274 -15.26 14.24 -5.23
C VAL A 274 -15.64 12.87 -4.63
N GLY A 275 -15.36 12.65 -3.34
CA GLY A 275 -15.67 11.38 -2.70
C GLY A 275 -14.71 10.26 -3.10
N THR A 276 -15.15 9.01 -2.93
CA THR A 276 -14.38 7.81 -3.26
C THR A 276 -14.84 7.25 -4.60
N VAL A 277 -13.90 6.97 -5.47
CA VAL A 277 -14.14 6.29 -6.75
C VAL A 277 -13.73 4.82 -6.58
N TYR A 278 -14.71 3.90 -6.65
CA TYR A 278 -14.48 2.46 -6.51
C TYR A 278 -14.26 1.76 -7.85
N ASP A 279 -14.82 2.30 -8.93
CA ASP A 279 -14.58 1.79 -10.28
C ASP A 279 -13.12 2.04 -10.66
N GLN A 280 -12.39 0.95 -10.89
CA GLN A 280 -10.94 1.02 -11.14
C GLN A 280 -10.63 1.61 -12.52
N GLU A 281 -11.46 1.36 -13.52
CA GLU A 281 -11.25 1.90 -14.86
C GLU A 281 -11.52 3.41 -14.89
N LEU A 282 -12.58 3.86 -14.20
CA LEU A 282 -12.83 5.29 -14.02
C LEU A 282 -11.69 5.96 -13.22
N LEU A 283 -11.19 5.31 -12.15
CA LEU A 283 -10.09 5.86 -11.36
C LEU A 283 -8.78 5.97 -12.16
N LYS A 284 -8.51 5.01 -13.06
CA LYS A 284 -7.40 5.10 -14.01
C LYS A 284 -7.60 6.29 -14.95
N LYS A 285 -8.81 6.42 -15.54
CA LYS A 285 -9.16 7.52 -16.43
C LYS A 285 -8.97 8.89 -15.80
N ILE A 286 -9.38 9.04 -14.53
CA ILE A 286 -9.16 10.25 -13.73
C ILE A 286 -7.66 10.55 -13.57
N ARG A 287 -6.82 9.54 -13.31
CA ARG A 287 -5.36 9.73 -13.20
C ARG A 287 -4.70 10.10 -14.52
N GLU A 288 -5.13 9.49 -15.62
CA GLU A 288 -4.59 9.75 -16.97
C GLU A 288 -4.85 11.19 -17.42
N ASN A 289 -6.02 11.71 -17.08
CA ASN A 289 -6.45 13.04 -17.46
C ASN A 289 -6.08 14.13 -16.42
N ALA A 290 -5.37 13.79 -15.34
CA ALA A 290 -4.86 14.78 -14.43
C ALA A 290 -3.64 15.50 -15.03
N TYR A 291 -3.62 16.85 -14.93
CA TYR A 291 -2.45 17.65 -15.28
C TYR A 291 -1.25 17.26 -14.42
N GLY A 292 -1.47 17.10 -13.11
CA GLY A 292 -0.45 16.66 -12.18
C GLY A 292 -1.04 15.93 -10.97
N TYR A 293 -0.22 15.15 -10.30
CA TYR A 293 -0.61 14.37 -9.13
C TYR A 293 0.15 14.84 -7.88
N PHE A 294 -0.57 15.14 -6.81
CA PHE A 294 0.02 15.46 -5.52
C PHE A 294 0.10 14.22 -4.64
N HIS A 295 1.25 14.01 -4.01
CA HIS A 295 1.44 12.92 -3.06
C HIS A 295 2.04 13.44 -1.75
N GLY A 296 1.22 13.45 -0.71
CA GLY A 296 1.59 13.98 0.60
C GLY A 296 1.91 12.92 1.67
N HIS A 297 1.93 11.63 1.34
CA HIS A 297 2.17 10.56 2.32
C HIS A 297 3.57 10.68 2.94
N GLU A 298 3.64 10.61 4.28
CA GLU A 298 4.91 10.70 5.02
C GLU A 298 5.19 9.51 5.93
N VAL A 299 4.25 8.57 6.03
CA VAL A 299 4.38 7.35 6.85
C VAL A 299 4.04 6.13 6.00
N GLY A 300 4.95 5.16 5.94
CA GLY A 300 4.74 3.91 5.21
C GLY A 300 5.99 3.41 4.50
N GLY A 301 5.81 2.46 3.61
CA GLY A 301 6.78 1.93 2.67
C GLY A 301 6.43 2.29 1.23
N THR A 302 6.47 1.32 0.32
CA THR A 302 5.99 1.49 -1.05
C THR A 302 4.48 1.73 -1.05
N ASN A 303 4.03 2.87 -1.59
CA ASN A 303 2.62 3.23 -1.60
C ASN A 303 1.97 2.86 -2.95
N PRO A 304 0.94 1.99 -2.98
CA PRO A 304 0.28 1.60 -4.22
C PRO A 304 -0.27 2.79 -5.02
N SER A 305 -0.92 3.76 -4.35
CA SER A 305 -1.47 4.94 -5.05
C SER A 305 -0.39 5.80 -5.72
N LEU A 306 0.84 5.84 -5.17
CA LEU A 306 1.97 6.50 -5.82
C LEU A 306 2.43 5.72 -7.06
N LEU A 307 2.48 4.39 -6.98
CA LEU A 307 2.86 3.56 -8.13
C LEU A 307 1.86 3.73 -9.29
N GLU A 308 0.57 3.72 -8.97
CA GLU A 308 -0.51 3.95 -9.95
C GLU A 308 -0.44 5.35 -10.57
N ALA A 309 -0.16 6.37 -9.76
CA ALA A 309 0.01 7.74 -10.27
C ALA A 309 1.22 7.86 -11.20
N LEU A 310 2.36 7.28 -10.83
CA LEU A 310 3.55 7.25 -11.69
C LEU A 310 3.34 6.45 -12.99
N SER A 311 2.42 5.48 -12.98
CA SER A 311 2.08 4.71 -14.18
C SER A 311 1.22 5.50 -15.17
N LEU A 312 0.34 6.39 -14.67
CA LEU A 312 -0.76 6.95 -15.44
C LEU A 312 -0.69 8.47 -15.57
N THR A 313 -0.24 9.19 -14.54
CA THR A 313 -0.14 10.65 -14.54
C THR A 313 1.27 11.09 -14.94
N LYS A 314 1.38 11.98 -15.92
CA LYS A 314 2.68 12.41 -16.46
C LYS A 314 3.51 13.20 -15.44
N LEU A 315 2.90 14.14 -14.74
CA LEU A 315 3.58 15.04 -13.82
C LEU A 315 3.23 14.70 -12.36
N ASN A 316 4.23 14.35 -11.56
CA ASN A 316 4.04 13.95 -10.18
C ASN A 316 4.81 14.89 -9.22
N LEU A 317 4.09 15.52 -8.27
CA LEU A 317 4.61 16.44 -7.27
C LEU A 317 4.52 15.76 -5.89
N LEU A 318 5.64 15.29 -5.38
CA LEU A 318 5.69 14.39 -4.22
C LEU A 318 6.31 15.07 -3.00
N LEU A 319 5.77 14.79 -1.82
CA LEU A 319 6.47 15.12 -0.57
C LEU A 319 7.83 14.43 -0.54
N GLY A 320 8.90 15.22 -0.34
CA GLY A 320 10.29 14.78 -0.47
C GLY A 320 10.80 13.91 0.68
N VAL A 321 10.03 12.88 1.10
CA VAL A 321 10.45 11.87 2.09
C VAL A 321 11.15 10.69 1.43
N GLY A 322 11.90 9.92 2.23
CA GLY A 322 12.80 8.87 1.75
C GLY A 322 12.13 7.83 0.85
N PHE A 323 10.98 7.30 1.23
CA PHE A 323 10.30 6.26 0.44
C PHE A 323 9.64 6.80 -0.84
N ASN A 324 9.13 8.04 -0.86
CA ASN A 324 8.64 8.66 -2.10
C ASN A 324 9.80 8.87 -3.10
N ARG A 325 10.96 9.34 -2.60
CA ARG A 325 12.17 9.46 -3.43
C ARG A 325 12.72 8.13 -3.90
N GLU A 326 12.61 7.08 -3.08
CA GLU A 326 13.00 5.72 -3.45
C GLU A 326 12.18 5.21 -4.64
N VAL A 327 10.86 5.43 -4.59
CA VAL A 327 9.95 4.98 -5.64
C VAL A 327 10.15 5.77 -6.93
N ALA A 328 10.02 7.09 -6.89
CA ALA A 328 9.96 7.92 -8.09
C ALA A 328 11.34 8.37 -8.61
N GLY A 329 12.38 8.47 -7.75
CA GLY A 329 13.71 8.89 -8.16
C GLY A 329 13.72 10.25 -8.87
N LYS A 330 14.19 10.28 -10.13
CA LYS A 330 14.23 11.48 -10.98
C LYS A 330 12.96 11.68 -11.83
N ALA A 331 11.96 10.84 -11.66
CA ALA A 331 10.72 10.84 -12.43
C ALA A 331 9.62 11.74 -11.82
N ALA A 332 9.93 12.51 -10.79
CA ALA A 332 8.97 13.37 -10.11
C ALA A 332 9.64 14.65 -9.61
N LEU A 333 8.82 15.64 -9.31
CA LEU A 333 9.19 16.87 -8.62
C LEU A 333 8.94 16.71 -7.12
N TYR A 334 9.73 17.40 -6.28
CA TYR A 334 9.66 17.19 -4.84
C TYR A 334 9.44 18.48 -4.09
N TRP A 335 8.43 18.48 -3.20
CA TRP A 335 8.14 19.56 -2.28
C TRP A 335 8.46 19.18 -0.83
N SER A 336 8.50 20.18 0.04
CA SER A 336 8.67 20.04 1.47
C SER A 336 7.52 20.73 2.21
N LYS A 337 7.37 20.46 3.52
CA LYS A 337 6.34 21.13 4.34
C LYS A 337 6.63 22.61 4.62
N LYS A 338 7.72 23.18 4.10
CA LYS A 338 8.01 24.60 4.24
C LYS A 338 6.98 25.43 3.46
N PRO A 339 6.44 26.50 4.06
CA PRO A 339 5.53 27.40 3.35
C PRO A 339 6.11 27.90 2.02
N GLY A 340 5.28 27.88 0.97
CA GLY A 340 5.67 28.26 -0.40
C GLY A 340 6.35 27.13 -1.21
N SER A 341 6.67 26.00 -0.59
CA SER A 341 7.41 24.94 -1.28
C SER A 341 6.57 24.24 -2.36
N LEU A 342 5.32 23.84 -2.05
CA LEU A 342 4.44 23.26 -3.05
C LEU A 342 3.82 24.32 -3.94
N ALA A 343 3.48 25.50 -3.40
CA ALA A 343 2.93 26.59 -4.19
C ALA A 343 3.89 27.00 -5.33
N GLY A 344 5.15 27.26 -5.03
CA GLY A 344 6.16 27.58 -6.06
C GLY A 344 6.42 26.42 -7.03
N LEU A 345 6.21 25.17 -6.58
CA LEU A 345 6.33 24.00 -7.45
C LEU A 345 5.13 23.88 -8.41
N ILE A 346 3.92 24.24 -7.96
CA ILE A 346 2.71 24.34 -8.80
C ILE A 346 2.92 25.40 -9.88
N GLU A 347 3.36 26.62 -9.51
CA GLU A 347 3.62 27.70 -10.46
C GLU A 347 4.70 27.31 -11.49
N LYS A 348 5.75 26.62 -11.04
CA LYS A 348 6.77 26.06 -11.93
C LYS A 348 6.18 25.02 -12.87
N ALA A 349 5.33 24.12 -12.36
CA ALA A 349 4.69 23.08 -13.14
C ALA A 349 3.76 23.66 -14.22
N ASP A 350 2.98 24.69 -13.88
CA ASP A 350 2.10 25.39 -14.83
C ASP A 350 2.86 26.14 -15.94
N ALA A 351 4.12 26.49 -15.71
CA ALA A 351 4.99 27.12 -16.70
C ALA A 351 5.78 26.10 -17.57
N MET A 352 5.64 24.80 -17.33
CA MET A 352 6.33 23.76 -18.12
C MET A 352 5.76 23.63 -19.52
N THR A 353 6.64 23.36 -20.48
CA THR A 353 6.22 22.98 -21.84
C THR A 353 5.64 21.57 -21.88
N GLN A 354 4.85 21.26 -22.90
CA GLN A 354 4.29 19.93 -23.08
C GLN A 354 5.41 18.88 -23.19
N GLU A 355 6.52 19.19 -23.84
CA GLU A 355 7.67 18.29 -23.97
C GLU A 355 8.31 17.98 -22.61
N GLU A 356 8.42 18.96 -21.74
CA GLU A 356 8.95 18.76 -20.38
C GLU A 356 8.05 17.85 -19.56
N ILE A 357 6.71 18.04 -19.65
CA ILE A 357 5.71 17.20 -18.97
C ILE A 357 5.76 15.76 -19.50
N GLU A 358 5.80 15.59 -20.83
CA GLU A 358 5.93 14.27 -21.44
C GLU A 358 7.23 13.56 -21.01
N ALA A 359 8.34 14.28 -20.94
CA ALA A 359 9.61 13.71 -20.49
C ALA A 359 9.55 13.22 -19.03
N TYR A 360 8.79 13.87 -18.15
CA TYR A 360 8.53 13.35 -16.79
C TYR A 360 7.65 12.09 -16.84
N GLY A 361 6.61 12.09 -17.64
CA GLY A 361 5.71 10.94 -17.84
C GLY A 361 6.46 9.70 -18.33
N GLU A 362 7.31 9.84 -19.34
CA GLU A 362 8.12 8.73 -19.85
C GLU A 362 9.10 8.18 -18.81
N LYS A 363 9.76 9.06 -18.02
CA LYS A 363 10.63 8.62 -16.91
C LYS A 363 9.83 7.89 -15.84
N ALA A 364 8.60 8.33 -15.54
CA ALA A 364 7.74 7.71 -14.53
C ALA A 364 7.28 6.31 -14.99
N LYS A 365 6.79 6.18 -16.22
CA LYS A 365 6.42 4.90 -16.83
C LYS A 365 7.61 3.92 -16.87
N ALA A 366 8.76 4.36 -17.37
CA ALA A 366 9.97 3.55 -17.43
C ALA A 366 10.40 3.07 -16.03
N ARG A 367 10.26 3.92 -15.01
CA ARG A 367 10.56 3.57 -13.63
C ARG A 367 9.65 2.47 -13.10
N ILE A 368 8.35 2.54 -13.37
CA ILE A 368 7.38 1.51 -12.96
C ILE A 368 7.65 0.20 -13.72
N GLN A 369 7.81 0.26 -15.03
CA GLN A 369 8.06 -0.91 -15.87
C GLN A 369 9.34 -1.65 -15.47
N SER A 370 10.40 -0.92 -15.10
CA SER A 370 11.68 -1.53 -14.74
C SER A 370 11.74 -2.16 -13.35
N ALA A 371 10.87 -1.73 -12.40
CA ALA A 371 11.06 -2.09 -10.99
C ALA A 371 9.80 -2.52 -10.24
N TYR A 372 8.60 -2.15 -10.73
CA TYR A 372 7.36 -2.24 -9.95
C TYR A 372 6.20 -2.92 -10.70
N THR A 373 6.44 -3.68 -11.76
CA THR A 373 5.39 -4.50 -12.38
C THR A 373 5.03 -5.69 -11.49
N TRP A 374 3.76 -6.06 -11.42
CA TRP A 374 3.33 -7.24 -10.67
C TRP A 374 4.05 -8.51 -11.12
N ASP A 375 4.30 -8.68 -12.43
CA ASP A 375 5.07 -9.80 -12.96
C ASP A 375 6.46 -9.93 -12.31
N SER A 376 7.21 -8.82 -12.27
CA SER A 376 8.55 -8.79 -11.68
C SER A 376 8.51 -8.98 -10.15
N ILE A 377 7.51 -8.41 -9.48
CA ILE A 377 7.36 -8.52 -8.04
C ILE A 377 7.01 -9.96 -7.64
N VAL A 378 6.03 -10.57 -8.31
CA VAL A 378 5.62 -11.97 -8.05
C VAL A 378 6.78 -12.94 -8.31
N GLU A 379 7.53 -12.75 -9.40
CA GLU A 379 8.73 -13.55 -9.69
C GLU A 379 9.77 -13.50 -8.56
N LYS A 380 10.01 -12.32 -7.98
CA LYS A 380 10.91 -12.17 -6.82
C LYS A 380 10.39 -12.91 -5.59
N TYR A 381 9.07 -12.85 -5.31
CA TYR A 381 8.46 -13.60 -4.21
C TYR A 381 8.52 -15.11 -4.45
N GLU A 382 8.20 -15.57 -5.67
CA GLU A 382 8.29 -17.00 -6.01
C GLU A 382 9.71 -17.53 -5.89
N LYS A 383 10.69 -16.78 -6.37
CA LYS A 383 12.11 -17.09 -6.20
C LYS A 383 12.48 -17.22 -4.72
N LEU A 384 12.10 -16.21 -3.91
CA LEU A 384 12.34 -16.21 -2.47
C LEU A 384 11.73 -17.44 -1.79
N PHE A 385 10.48 -17.79 -2.07
CA PHE A 385 9.81 -18.93 -1.46
C PHE A 385 10.37 -20.29 -1.91
N LEU A 386 10.96 -20.36 -3.11
CA LEU A 386 11.51 -21.61 -3.65
C LEU A 386 13.01 -21.83 -3.34
N GLU A 387 13.78 -20.76 -3.15
CA GLU A 387 15.22 -20.82 -2.89
C GLU A 387 15.54 -21.02 -1.39
N ASP A 388 14.61 -20.72 -0.52
CA ASP A 388 14.81 -20.85 0.92
C ASP A 388 14.62 -22.33 1.38
N LYS A 389 15.47 -23.21 0.82
CA LYS A 389 15.52 -24.65 1.08
C LYS A 389 16.38 -24.99 2.30
#